data_0e29ff4b0e6deae2e2dbbd5675db88a3
#
_entry.id   0e29ff4b0e6deae2e2dbbd5675db88a3
#
_cell.length_a   1.000
_cell.length_b   1.000
_cell.length_c   1.000
_cell.angle_alpha   90.00
_cell.angle_beta   90.00
_cell.angle_gamma   90.00
#
_symmetry.space_group_name_H-M   'P 1'
#
loop_
_entity.id
_entity.type
_entity.pdbx_description
1 polymer ?
#
loop_
_entity_poly.entity_id
_entity_poly.type
_entity_poly.pdbx_seq_one_letter_code
_entity_poly.pdbx_strand_id
1 'polypeptide(L)'
;QAGLDEKKEGAGPCVMTSSGSAAIATGAADALLEAEGDVKLADGTTVHCASAFTLMKKAVMDTTLEEYAKRCGISADVIREVAREFASHGHKAAVCQYHVACNYVGCTYASWAVAMLNVLTGSINRKGGYLRGSGSAGDWKKGVFSLTDFKGKRKTGGVRISREKN
;
A
#
# COMPACT_ATOMS: atom_id res chain seq x y z
N GLN A 1 4.35 7.55 12.97
CA GLN A 1 5.45 8.49 12.63
C GLN A 1 4.96 9.95 12.60
N ALA A 2 4.15 10.33 13.59
CA ALA A 2 3.77 11.72 13.76
C ALA A 2 5.04 12.53 14.13
N GLY A 3 5.46 13.46 13.26
CA GLY A 3 6.55 14.38 13.54
C GLY A 3 7.84 14.17 12.74
N LEU A 4 7.86 13.29 11.73
CA LEU A 4 9.01 13.22 10.83
C LEU A 4 8.99 14.44 9.90
N ASP A 5 9.93 15.35 10.09
CA ASP A 5 10.21 16.40 9.12
C ASP A 5 11.11 15.81 8.03
N GLU A 6 10.49 15.41 6.92
CA GLU A 6 11.19 14.79 5.76
C GLU A 6 12.25 15.72 5.13
N LYS A 7 12.25 16.99 5.50
CA LYS A 7 13.21 17.98 5.01
C LYS A 7 14.48 18.07 5.88
N LYS A 8 14.47 17.41 7.02
CA LYS A 8 15.64 17.41 7.91
C LYS A 8 16.67 16.42 7.40
N GLU A 9 17.91 16.88 7.25
CA GLU A 9 19.02 16.03 6.83
C GLU A 9 19.15 14.79 7.73
N GLY A 10 19.16 13.60 7.15
CA GLY A 10 19.15 12.33 7.89
C GLY A 10 17.79 11.83 8.34
N ALA A 11 16.70 12.57 8.08
CA ALA A 11 15.36 12.08 8.32
C ALA A 11 14.90 11.20 7.14
N GLY A 12 14.32 10.05 7.46
CA GLY A 12 13.79 9.14 6.43
C GLY A 12 13.22 7.87 7.05
N PRO A 13 12.56 7.06 6.24
CA PRO A 13 12.09 5.75 6.69
C PRO A 13 13.29 4.88 7.09
N CYS A 14 13.14 4.15 8.18
CA CYS A 14 14.14 3.23 8.70
C CYS A 14 13.65 1.80 8.62
N VAL A 15 14.57 0.86 8.54
CA VAL A 15 14.35 -0.57 8.67
C VAL A 15 15.04 -1.09 9.93
N MET A 16 14.51 -2.16 10.49
CA MET A 16 15.20 -2.90 11.53
C MET A 16 16.15 -3.90 10.89
N THR A 17 17.36 -3.98 11.45
CA THR A 17 18.41 -4.91 11.03
C THR A 17 18.82 -5.79 12.20
N SER A 18 19.61 -6.80 11.97
CA SER A 18 20.16 -7.65 13.03
C SER A 18 21.03 -6.89 14.04
N SER A 19 21.59 -5.76 13.62
CA SER A 19 22.46 -4.90 14.44
C SER A 19 21.77 -3.65 15.00
N GLY A 20 20.46 -3.47 14.74
CA GLY A 20 19.69 -2.30 15.19
C GLY A 20 18.90 -1.67 14.06
N SER A 21 18.66 -0.34 14.10
CA SER A 21 17.94 0.37 13.06
C SER A 21 18.89 1.02 12.07
N ALA A 22 18.54 0.99 10.79
CA ALA A 22 19.28 1.65 9.71
C ALA A 22 18.32 2.41 8.78
N ALA A 23 18.79 3.51 8.19
CA ALA A 23 18.02 4.26 7.18
C ALA A 23 17.90 3.42 5.88
N ILE A 24 16.71 3.40 5.29
CA ILE A 24 16.47 2.70 4.01
C ILE A 24 17.37 3.24 2.90
N ALA A 25 17.63 4.55 2.91
CA ALA A 25 18.49 5.22 1.93
C ALA A 25 19.94 4.69 1.92
N THR A 26 20.40 4.06 3.00
CA THR A 26 21.74 3.48 3.08
C THR A 26 21.84 2.08 2.46
N GLY A 27 20.73 1.51 2.00
CA GLY A 27 20.70 0.20 1.36
C GLY A 27 21.05 -0.93 2.33
N ALA A 28 20.45 -0.94 3.52
CA ALA A 28 20.67 -1.98 4.52
C ALA A 28 20.42 -3.38 3.94
N ALA A 29 21.50 -4.12 3.70
CA ALA A 29 21.46 -5.44 3.08
C ALA A 29 20.87 -6.53 4.00
N ASP A 30 20.89 -6.27 5.32
CA ASP A 30 20.42 -7.16 6.38
C ASP A 30 19.09 -6.74 6.99
N ALA A 31 18.27 -5.99 6.22
CA ALA A 31 16.94 -5.55 6.66
C ALA A 31 16.05 -6.75 6.99
N LEU A 32 15.47 -6.75 8.18
CA LEU A 32 14.56 -7.76 8.66
C LEU A 32 13.14 -7.47 8.21
N LEU A 33 12.52 -8.42 7.54
CA LEU A 33 11.12 -8.31 7.13
C LEU A 33 10.19 -8.35 8.36
N GLU A 34 10.39 -9.32 9.23
CA GLU A 34 9.70 -9.44 10.52
C GLU A 34 10.66 -8.99 11.62
N ALA A 35 10.31 -7.90 12.29
CA ALA A 35 11.11 -7.38 13.37
C ALA A 35 10.23 -6.61 14.35
N GLU A 36 10.54 -6.76 15.63
CA GLU A 36 9.89 -6.04 16.73
C GLU A 36 10.90 -5.89 17.86
N GLY A 37 10.97 -4.71 18.46
CA GLY A 37 11.89 -4.44 19.56
C GLY A 37 12.02 -2.95 19.85
N ASP A 38 12.85 -2.64 20.81
CA ASP A 38 13.08 -1.29 21.27
C ASP A 38 14.15 -0.60 20.42
N VAL A 39 13.83 0.61 19.98
CA VAL A 39 14.71 1.46 19.19
C VAL A 39 15.02 2.72 19.98
N LYS A 40 16.30 3.02 20.13
CA LYS A 40 16.77 4.26 20.74
C LYS A 40 16.76 5.39 19.71
N LEU A 41 16.05 6.45 20.00
CA LEU A 41 15.96 7.63 19.15
C LEU A 41 17.15 8.57 19.38
N ALA A 42 17.32 9.54 18.47
CA ALA A 42 18.41 10.51 18.53
C ALA A 42 18.37 11.43 19.79
N ASP A 43 17.19 11.62 20.37
CA ASP A 43 16.99 12.39 21.61
C ASP A 43 17.26 11.57 22.89
N GLY A 44 17.65 10.29 22.73
CA GLY A 44 17.94 9.36 23.82
C GLY A 44 16.73 8.60 24.35
N THR A 45 15.52 8.89 23.87
CA THR A 45 14.31 8.13 24.23
C THR A 45 14.31 6.75 23.59
N THR A 46 13.69 5.79 24.26
CA THR A 46 13.49 4.43 23.71
C THR A 46 12.04 4.25 23.35
N VAL A 47 11.77 3.79 22.13
CA VAL A 47 10.42 3.54 21.61
C VAL A 47 10.33 2.11 21.12
N HIS A 48 9.27 1.41 21.54
CA HIS A 48 8.97 0.09 21.01
C HIS A 48 8.46 0.19 19.57
N CYS A 49 9.13 -0.48 18.65
CA CYS A 49 8.83 -0.44 17.22
C CYS A 49 8.60 -1.84 16.67
N ALA A 50 7.78 -1.93 15.64
CA ALA A 50 7.65 -3.15 14.85
C ALA A 50 7.73 -2.79 13.36
N SER A 51 8.19 -3.74 12.54
CA SER A 51 8.18 -3.55 11.09
C SER A 51 6.74 -3.45 10.57
N ALA A 52 6.56 -2.73 9.47
CA ALA A 52 5.24 -2.61 8.83
C ALA A 52 4.65 -3.99 8.47
N PHE A 53 5.51 -4.92 8.03
CA PHE A 53 5.08 -6.29 7.75
C PHE A 53 4.63 -7.03 9.01
N THR A 54 5.33 -6.90 10.12
CA THR A 54 4.94 -7.50 11.41
C THR A 54 3.57 -6.98 11.86
N LEU A 55 3.34 -5.66 11.77
CA LEU A 55 2.05 -5.06 12.13
C LEU A 55 0.93 -5.54 11.22
N MET A 56 1.15 -5.59 9.91
CA MET A 56 0.19 -6.10 8.95
C MET A 56 -0.14 -7.57 9.22
N LYS A 57 0.88 -8.41 9.46
CA LYS A 57 0.71 -9.83 9.78
C LYS A 57 -0.12 -10.01 11.04
N LYS A 58 0.17 -9.29 12.11
CA LYS A 58 -0.62 -9.33 13.35
C LYS A 58 -2.08 -8.96 13.08
N ALA A 59 -2.33 -7.88 12.36
CA ALA A 59 -3.69 -7.43 12.06
C ALA A 59 -4.49 -8.44 11.21
N VAL A 60 -3.84 -9.10 10.25
CA VAL A 60 -4.48 -10.14 9.44
C VAL A 60 -4.75 -11.41 10.23
N MET A 61 -3.82 -11.81 11.09
CA MET A 61 -3.94 -13.04 11.89
C MET A 61 -4.85 -12.90 13.11
N ASP A 62 -5.32 -11.70 13.42
CA ASP A 62 -6.28 -11.44 14.49
C ASP A 62 -7.69 -12.04 14.19
N THR A 63 -7.97 -12.33 12.93
CA THR A 63 -9.17 -13.01 12.47
C THR A 63 -8.78 -14.35 11.82
N THR A 64 -9.48 -15.43 12.19
CA THR A 64 -9.21 -16.76 11.64
C THR A 64 -9.63 -16.87 10.17
N LEU A 65 -9.00 -17.79 9.43
CA LEU A 65 -9.37 -18.03 8.04
C LEU A 65 -10.82 -18.50 7.90
N GLU A 66 -11.30 -19.27 8.84
CA GLU A 66 -12.67 -19.78 8.91
C GLU A 66 -13.68 -18.62 9.07
N GLU A 67 -13.33 -17.62 9.88
CA GLU A 67 -14.16 -16.42 10.01
C GLU A 67 -14.16 -15.57 8.74
N TYR A 68 -13.00 -15.39 8.09
CA TYR A 68 -12.94 -14.74 6.79
C TYR A 68 -13.79 -15.47 5.75
N ALA A 69 -13.65 -16.80 5.66
CA ALA A 69 -14.43 -17.65 4.77
C ALA A 69 -15.94 -17.47 4.97
N LYS A 70 -16.37 -17.48 6.24
CA LYS A 70 -17.77 -17.25 6.61
C LYS A 70 -18.26 -15.87 6.17
N ARG A 71 -17.47 -14.83 6.39
CA ARG A 71 -17.82 -13.44 5.99
C ARG A 71 -17.88 -13.28 4.46
N CYS A 72 -17.00 -13.98 3.75
CA CYS A 72 -16.94 -13.94 2.28
C CYS A 72 -17.95 -14.87 1.61
N GLY A 73 -18.55 -15.80 2.33
CA GLY A 73 -19.49 -16.79 1.78
C GLY A 73 -18.83 -17.86 0.90
N ILE A 74 -17.53 -18.13 1.11
CA ILE A 74 -16.75 -19.15 0.40
C ILE A 74 -16.03 -20.05 1.41
N SER A 75 -15.61 -21.26 0.98
CA SER A 75 -14.91 -22.15 1.90
C SER A 75 -13.47 -21.71 2.17
N ALA A 76 -12.97 -22.03 3.35
CA ALA A 76 -11.57 -21.78 3.72
C ALA A 76 -10.59 -22.50 2.78
N ASP A 77 -10.96 -23.67 2.27
CA ASP A 77 -10.12 -24.43 1.35
C ASP A 77 -9.97 -23.73 0.00
N VAL A 78 -11.03 -23.14 -0.53
CA VAL A 78 -10.96 -22.31 -1.75
C VAL A 78 -10.03 -21.13 -1.54
N ILE A 79 -10.09 -20.45 -0.39
CA ILE A 79 -9.18 -19.35 -0.08
C ILE A 79 -7.73 -19.83 -0.07
N ARG A 80 -7.46 -20.98 0.57
CA ARG A 80 -6.11 -21.58 0.62
C ARG A 80 -5.60 -21.97 -0.77
N GLU A 81 -6.45 -22.57 -1.58
CA GLU A 81 -6.12 -23.00 -2.93
C GLU A 81 -5.75 -21.80 -3.80
N VAL A 82 -6.60 -20.78 -3.85
CA VAL A 82 -6.36 -19.55 -4.61
C VAL A 82 -5.08 -18.84 -4.12
N ALA A 83 -4.88 -18.75 -2.81
CA ALA A 83 -3.68 -18.12 -2.25
C ALA A 83 -2.40 -18.88 -2.63
N ARG A 84 -2.42 -20.22 -2.59
CA ARG A 84 -1.28 -21.06 -2.99
C ARG A 84 -1.00 -20.94 -4.48
N GLU A 85 -2.04 -21.01 -5.31
CA GLU A 85 -1.90 -20.84 -6.75
C GLU A 85 -1.31 -19.46 -7.07
N PHE A 86 -1.87 -18.39 -6.53
CA PHE A 86 -1.34 -17.04 -6.72
C PHE A 86 0.13 -16.92 -6.29
N ALA A 87 0.48 -17.43 -5.11
CA ALA A 87 1.83 -17.37 -4.58
C ALA A 87 2.83 -18.23 -5.39
N SER A 88 2.38 -19.34 -5.98
CA SER A 88 3.24 -20.23 -6.76
C SER A 88 3.85 -19.56 -7.98
N HIS A 89 3.20 -18.57 -8.53
CA HIS A 89 3.68 -17.78 -9.67
C HIS A 89 4.70 -16.68 -9.27
N GLY A 90 4.86 -16.42 -7.98
CA GLY A 90 5.77 -15.40 -7.45
C GLY A 90 5.51 -14.04 -8.11
N HIS A 91 6.58 -13.38 -8.56
CA HIS A 91 6.50 -12.05 -9.18
C HIS A 91 5.82 -12.03 -10.57
N LYS A 92 5.44 -13.18 -11.13
CA LYS A 92 4.73 -13.30 -12.41
C LYS A 92 3.20 -13.32 -12.26
N ALA A 93 2.68 -13.15 -11.05
CA ALA A 93 1.27 -12.98 -10.79
C ALA A 93 0.96 -11.51 -10.54
N ALA A 94 -0.26 -11.09 -10.88
CA ALA A 94 -0.73 -9.74 -10.60
C ALA A 94 -2.22 -9.73 -10.29
N VAL A 95 -2.62 -8.90 -9.34
CA VAL A 95 -4.02 -8.59 -9.07
C VAL A 95 -4.31 -7.18 -9.54
N CYS A 96 -5.34 -7.03 -10.36
CA CYS A 96 -5.82 -5.75 -10.84
C CYS A 96 -7.22 -5.49 -10.32
N GLN A 97 -7.51 -4.24 -10.01
CA GLN A 97 -8.86 -3.81 -9.71
C GLN A 97 -9.18 -2.54 -10.48
N TYR A 98 -10.46 -2.32 -10.73
CA TYR A 98 -10.95 -1.16 -11.44
C TYR A 98 -11.86 -0.32 -10.55
N HIS A 99 -12.27 0.84 -11.03
CA HIS A 99 -13.00 1.88 -10.29
C HIS A 99 -14.16 1.38 -9.43
N VAL A 100 -14.92 0.40 -9.90
CA VAL A 100 -16.11 -0.11 -9.20
C VAL A 100 -15.76 -0.68 -7.83
N ALA A 101 -14.61 -1.30 -7.69
CA ALA A 101 -14.14 -1.85 -6.42
C ALA A 101 -13.86 -0.78 -5.35
N CYS A 102 -13.82 0.51 -5.74
CA CYS A 102 -13.46 1.62 -4.87
C CYS A 102 -14.58 2.65 -4.66
N ASN A 103 -15.81 2.34 -5.08
CA ASN A 103 -16.91 3.31 -5.08
C ASN A 103 -17.90 3.14 -3.92
N TYR A 104 -17.51 2.51 -2.83
CA TYR A 104 -18.35 2.33 -1.65
C TYR A 104 -17.59 2.67 -0.36
N VAL A 105 -18.33 2.86 0.71
CA VAL A 105 -17.77 3.16 2.03
C VAL A 105 -16.91 1.97 2.51
N GLY A 106 -15.68 2.25 2.96
CA GLY A 106 -14.73 1.22 3.39
C GLY A 106 -13.91 0.56 2.27
N CYS A 107 -14.14 0.92 1.02
CA CYS A 107 -13.41 0.36 -0.13
C CYS A 107 -11.89 0.61 -0.07
N THR A 108 -11.43 1.63 0.63
CA THR A 108 -9.99 1.96 0.74
C THR A 108 -9.19 0.79 1.31
N TYR A 109 -9.69 0.16 2.38
CA TYR A 109 -9.01 -1.00 2.97
C TYR A 109 -9.03 -2.23 2.06
N ALA A 110 -10.15 -2.49 1.38
CA ALA A 110 -10.25 -3.57 0.41
C ALA A 110 -9.28 -3.36 -0.76
N SER A 111 -9.22 -2.14 -1.29
CA SER A 111 -8.28 -1.78 -2.37
C SER A 111 -6.83 -1.90 -1.92
N TRP A 112 -6.56 -1.53 -0.70
CA TRP A 112 -5.22 -1.66 -0.10
C TRP A 112 -4.82 -3.12 0.06
N ALA A 113 -5.73 -3.97 0.54
CA ALA A 113 -5.49 -5.41 0.65
C ALA A 113 -5.15 -6.04 -0.72
N VAL A 114 -5.89 -5.67 -1.76
CA VAL A 114 -5.60 -6.12 -3.13
C VAL A 114 -4.24 -5.63 -3.61
N ALA A 115 -3.89 -4.36 -3.37
CA ALA A 115 -2.58 -3.83 -3.71
C ALA A 115 -1.44 -4.54 -2.98
N MET A 116 -1.65 -4.91 -1.70
CA MET A 116 -0.67 -5.63 -0.89
C MET A 116 -0.34 -7.01 -1.44
N LEU A 117 -1.26 -7.71 -2.12
CA LEU A 117 -0.96 -8.98 -2.78
C LEU A 117 0.17 -8.82 -3.82
N ASN A 118 0.17 -7.72 -4.57
CA ASN A 118 1.24 -7.43 -5.53
C ASN A 118 2.56 -7.07 -4.84
N VAL A 119 2.51 -6.44 -3.68
CA VAL A 119 3.70 -6.13 -2.86
C VAL A 119 4.31 -7.41 -2.30
N LEU A 120 3.48 -8.28 -1.72
CA LEU A 120 3.93 -9.53 -1.08
C LEU A 120 4.59 -10.50 -2.06
N THR A 121 4.10 -10.55 -3.31
CA THR A 121 4.72 -11.38 -4.35
C THR A 121 5.88 -10.71 -5.07
N GLY A 122 6.16 -9.42 -4.77
CA GLY A 122 7.21 -8.66 -5.45
C GLY A 122 6.94 -8.43 -6.93
N SER A 123 5.66 -8.43 -7.35
CA SER A 123 5.27 -8.37 -8.76
C SER A 123 5.28 -6.95 -9.34
N ILE A 124 5.38 -5.91 -8.51
CA ILE A 124 5.30 -4.51 -8.96
C ILE A 124 6.50 -4.16 -9.83
N ASN A 125 6.23 -3.62 -11.02
CA ASN A 125 7.22 -3.23 -12.04
C ASN A 125 8.15 -4.38 -12.46
N ARG A 126 7.67 -5.61 -12.43
CA ARG A 126 8.38 -6.80 -12.93
C ARG A 126 7.72 -7.33 -14.19
N LYS A 127 8.53 -7.90 -15.10
CA LYS A 127 8.03 -8.56 -16.31
C LYS A 127 7.14 -9.74 -15.93
N GLY A 128 5.91 -9.74 -16.42
CA GLY A 128 4.90 -10.74 -16.09
C GLY A 128 4.10 -10.46 -14.82
N GLY A 129 4.44 -9.39 -14.09
CA GLY A 129 3.73 -8.94 -12.91
C GLY A 129 2.89 -7.68 -13.16
N TYR A 130 2.63 -6.93 -12.10
CA TYR A 130 1.86 -5.70 -12.13
C TYR A 130 2.70 -4.52 -12.62
N LEU A 131 2.35 -3.95 -13.75
CA LEU A 131 2.96 -2.73 -14.25
C LEU A 131 2.12 -1.52 -13.80
N ARG A 132 2.76 -0.59 -13.12
CA ARG A 132 2.15 0.70 -12.82
C ARG A 132 1.97 1.46 -14.13
N GLY A 133 0.72 1.58 -14.57
CA GLY A 133 0.41 2.50 -15.65
C GLY A 133 0.59 3.94 -15.20
N SER A 134 1.36 4.70 -15.93
CA SER A 134 1.36 6.15 -15.82
C SER A 134 0.29 6.68 -16.78
N GLY A 135 -0.98 6.47 -16.48
CA GLY A 135 -1.99 6.89 -17.43
C GLY A 135 -2.92 7.92 -16.81
N SER A 136 -2.77 9.17 -17.15
CA SER A 136 -3.96 9.93 -17.50
C SER A 136 -4.49 9.32 -18.80
N ALA A 137 -5.74 8.90 -18.83
CA ALA A 137 -6.41 8.51 -20.04
C ALA A 137 -6.35 9.69 -21.01
N GLY A 138 -5.45 9.63 -21.96
CA GLY A 138 -5.29 10.55 -23.08
C GLY A 138 -5.17 12.02 -22.69
N ASP A 139 -4.20 12.69 -23.23
CA ASP A 139 -4.25 14.13 -23.34
C ASP A 139 -5.48 14.47 -24.17
N TRP A 140 -6.54 14.89 -23.49
CA TRP A 140 -7.65 15.53 -24.16
C TRP A 140 -7.07 16.78 -24.81
N LYS A 141 -6.77 16.66 -26.10
CA LYS A 141 -6.30 17.81 -26.87
C LYS A 141 -7.28 18.95 -26.63
N LYS A 142 -6.78 20.11 -26.24
CA LYS A 142 -7.56 21.33 -26.21
C LYS A 142 -8.31 21.44 -27.53
N GLY A 143 -9.59 21.40 -27.50
CA GLY A 143 -10.39 21.37 -28.70
C GLY A 143 -11.89 21.31 -28.43
N VAL A 144 -12.66 21.06 -29.44
CA VAL A 144 -14.13 21.15 -29.52
C VAL A 144 -14.88 20.44 -28.40
N PHE A 145 -14.28 19.43 -27.77
CA PHE A 145 -14.91 18.62 -26.72
C PHE A 145 -14.28 18.75 -25.34
N SER A 146 -13.46 19.80 -25.12
CA SER A 146 -12.89 20.03 -23.80
C SER A 146 -13.96 20.55 -22.83
N LEU A 147 -14.39 19.71 -21.90
CA LEU A 147 -15.29 20.11 -20.82
C LEU A 147 -14.69 21.16 -19.88
N THR A 148 -13.39 21.39 -19.98
CA THR A 148 -12.68 22.38 -19.17
C THR A 148 -12.72 23.78 -19.75
N ASP A 149 -12.94 23.92 -21.06
CA ASP A 149 -12.79 25.19 -21.79
C ASP A 149 -14.07 25.66 -22.45
N PHE A 150 -15.23 25.00 -22.20
CA PHE A 150 -16.47 25.44 -22.82
C PHE A 150 -17.02 26.71 -22.16
N LYS A 151 -17.62 27.59 -22.98
CA LYS A 151 -18.30 28.80 -22.51
C LYS A 151 -19.49 28.39 -21.63
N GLY A 152 -19.61 28.97 -20.44
CA GLY A 152 -20.65 28.63 -19.49
C GLY A 152 -20.23 27.71 -18.34
N LYS A 153 -18.98 27.28 -18.31
CA LYS A 153 -18.40 26.57 -17.18
C LYS A 153 -18.62 27.36 -15.89
N ARG A 154 -19.42 26.84 -15.00
CA ARG A 154 -19.61 27.43 -13.68
C ARG A 154 -18.37 27.17 -12.82
N LYS A 155 -17.74 28.23 -12.32
CA LYS A 155 -16.75 28.09 -11.27
C LYS A 155 -17.48 27.64 -10.01
N THR A 156 -17.28 26.37 -9.63
CA THR A 156 -17.79 25.87 -8.36
C THR A 156 -16.89 26.42 -7.26
N GLY A 157 -17.47 27.19 -6.36
CA GLY A 157 -16.80 27.64 -5.13
C GLY A 157 -16.71 26.53 -4.08
N GLY A 158 -16.50 25.29 -4.50
CA GLY A 158 -16.40 24.15 -3.60
C GLY A 158 -15.09 24.14 -2.79
N VAL A 159 -15.17 23.69 -1.57
CA VAL A 159 -13.98 23.42 -0.75
C VAL A 159 -13.21 22.26 -1.39
N ARG A 160 -11.92 22.48 -1.63
CA ARG A 160 -11.04 21.43 -2.14
C ARG A 160 -10.78 20.43 -1.04
N ILE A 161 -11.29 19.21 -1.19
CA ILE A 161 -10.98 18.11 -0.28
C ILE A 161 -9.60 17.58 -0.66
N SER A 162 -8.63 17.76 0.23
CA SER A 162 -7.30 17.19 0.08
C SER A 162 -7.22 15.88 0.85
N ARG A 163 -6.76 14.82 0.21
CA ARG A 163 -6.50 13.53 0.85
C ARG A 163 -5.31 13.58 1.82
N GLU A 164 -4.48 14.60 1.71
CA GLU A 164 -3.24 14.75 2.50
C GLU A 164 -3.48 15.41 3.87
N LYS A 165 -4.70 15.84 4.15
CA LYS A 165 -5.03 16.60 5.36
C LYS A 165 -6.06 15.91 6.28
N ASN A 166 -6.38 14.64 6.03
CA ASN A 166 -7.25 13.86 6.91
C ASN A 166 -6.43 12.81 7.66
#